data_bfc1f2017e3b104f244056418d3a84b9
#
_entry.id   bfc1f2017e3b104f244056418d3a84b9
#
_cell.length_a   1.000
_cell.length_b   1.000
_cell.length_c   1.000
_cell.angle_alpha   90.00
_cell.angle_beta   90.00
_cell.angle_gamma   90.00
#
_symmetry.space_group_name_H-M   'P 1'
#
loop_
_entity.id
_entity.type
_entity.pdbx_description
1 polymer ?
#
loop_
_entity_poly.entity_id
_entity_poly.type
_entity_poly.pdbx_seq_one_letter_code
_entity_poly.pdbx_strand_id
1 'polypeptide(L)'
;MSTAALPRVTVVAAKHRDAVPLVALQRDAADITVLCTEGDDKAGRAALDRALVEAEGRGCRVSHAPRTLTVQQGGGKEELLSQFHELRPQRLLLPDPDPVRSGYDDTAGVPVHDVPPGHAATALDALAAAREYQHSTGEPVFVDCRRAGADEGADAATVLRYPHTAHWLVEGFDGRLSAFLPSAGGVLRWTQGEPGGLVWQGPERLAGPHLMPGLAVLRDLHGFVHLLALRRTPRKDGGEDVAVVRAAQYRTGGPLTPWHSLGSPNPGDRHKSREVGFPAAGFDASGSLFVFVRNFGHSISVRAQGADGRWAPWQHLRGARVADEIVTVTTARGEVELYARARDSAAVVRWHRTGAGGVWTEDRTVPLSPAPGSLAAGPEPGTLLSRDLHTNEPCVWQPGFGSALPVGGADGAGPVTGASGIAAEGWTYSALVRSGPGGTCVVGAHAQGRPDTGVWWDDLGARSPRMPAMVHDRTGGVTLATVDAAGRLSVANRQSPNGALTFGSWHTL
;
A
#
# COMPACT_ATOMS: atom_id res chain seq x y z
N MET A 1 -21.31 8.69 26.28
CA MET A 1 -20.53 8.24 25.12
C MET A 1 -19.61 9.37 24.70
N SER A 2 -18.30 9.24 24.91
CA SER A 2 -17.35 10.25 24.46
C SER A 2 -17.33 10.23 22.93
N THR A 3 -17.71 11.32 22.27
CA THR A 3 -17.57 11.48 20.83
C THR A 3 -16.07 11.51 20.53
N ALA A 4 -15.53 10.41 20.03
CA ALA A 4 -14.13 10.36 19.59
C ALA A 4 -13.90 11.50 18.58
N ALA A 5 -12.81 12.24 18.77
CA ALA A 5 -12.45 13.31 17.83
C ALA A 5 -12.23 12.73 16.43
N LEU A 6 -12.75 13.41 15.42
CA LEU A 6 -12.54 13.02 14.03
C LEU A 6 -11.04 13.10 13.68
N PRO A 7 -10.52 12.16 12.86
CA PRO A 7 -9.13 12.22 12.40
C PRO A 7 -8.90 13.47 11.52
N ARG A 8 -7.77 14.13 11.74
CA ARG A 8 -7.38 15.33 10.98
C ARG A 8 -6.70 14.92 9.67
N VAL A 9 -7.40 15.20 8.56
CA VAL A 9 -6.93 14.92 7.20
C VAL A 9 -6.63 16.24 6.50
N THR A 10 -5.40 16.43 6.06
CA THR A 10 -5.02 17.58 5.25
C THR A 10 -4.81 17.15 3.81
N VAL A 11 -5.54 17.77 2.90
CA VAL A 11 -5.36 17.65 1.46
C VAL A 11 -4.42 18.75 1.01
N VAL A 12 -3.32 18.39 0.35
CA VAL A 12 -2.39 19.35 -0.23
C VAL A 12 -2.36 19.15 -1.74
N ALA A 13 -2.64 20.20 -2.49
CA ALA A 13 -2.69 20.19 -3.95
C ALA A 13 -2.05 21.45 -4.54
N ALA A 14 -1.72 21.45 -5.82
CA ALA A 14 -1.24 22.64 -6.48
C ALA A 14 -2.36 23.68 -6.58
N LYS A 15 -3.51 23.30 -7.12
CA LYS A 15 -4.69 24.16 -7.31
C LYS A 15 -5.95 23.58 -6.68
N HIS A 16 -6.98 24.40 -6.50
CA HIS A 16 -8.26 23.95 -5.96
C HIS A 16 -8.89 22.79 -6.75
N ARG A 17 -8.89 22.88 -8.09
CA ARG A 17 -9.42 21.80 -8.94
C ARG A 17 -8.68 20.48 -8.76
N ASP A 18 -7.39 20.50 -8.42
CA ASP A 18 -6.57 19.32 -8.23
C ASP A 18 -6.84 18.64 -6.86
N ALA A 19 -7.39 19.41 -5.91
CA ALA A 19 -7.84 18.89 -4.64
C ALA A 19 -9.17 18.13 -4.73
N VAL A 20 -10.00 18.42 -5.74
CA VAL A 20 -11.34 17.81 -5.91
C VAL A 20 -11.30 16.29 -5.88
N PRO A 21 -10.50 15.61 -6.72
CA PRO A 21 -10.44 14.13 -6.68
C PRO A 21 -9.91 13.59 -5.36
N LEU A 22 -9.01 14.31 -4.69
CA LEU A 22 -8.46 13.89 -3.39
C LEU A 22 -9.53 13.96 -2.28
N VAL A 23 -10.34 15.01 -2.27
CA VAL A 23 -11.48 15.17 -1.34
C VAL A 23 -12.56 14.12 -1.62
N ALA A 24 -12.87 13.85 -2.88
CA ALA A 24 -13.88 12.88 -3.29
C ALA A 24 -13.56 11.46 -2.81
N LEU A 25 -12.28 11.14 -2.65
CA LEU A 25 -11.82 9.83 -2.16
C LEU A 25 -11.89 9.66 -0.65
N GLN A 26 -12.07 10.75 0.10
CA GLN A 26 -12.25 10.65 1.54
C GLN A 26 -13.67 10.12 1.82
N ARG A 27 -13.77 8.82 2.10
CA ARG A 27 -15.03 8.13 2.38
C ARG A 27 -15.34 8.00 3.87
N ASP A 28 -14.30 8.05 4.71
CA ASP A 28 -14.45 7.93 6.15
C ASP A 28 -14.66 9.29 6.78
N ALA A 29 -15.41 9.35 7.87
CA ALA A 29 -15.60 10.57 8.63
C ALA A 29 -14.25 11.16 9.10
N ALA A 30 -13.97 12.39 8.75
CA ALA A 30 -12.72 13.08 9.03
C ALA A 30 -12.93 14.58 9.18
N ASP A 31 -11.97 15.24 9.82
CA ASP A 31 -11.87 16.70 9.82
C ASP A 31 -10.91 17.12 8.70
N ILE A 32 -11.47 17.64 7.61
CA ILE A 32 -10.75 17.93 6.38
C ILE A 32 -10.31 19.39 6.34
N THR A 33 -9.03 19.60 6.03
CA THR A 33 -8.48 20.91 5.66
C THR A 33 -7.81 20.81 4.29
N VAL A 34 -8.01 21.81 3.42
CA VAL A 34 -7.39 21.86 2.10
C VAL A 34 -6.41 23.00 2.02
N LEU A 35 -5.17 22.70 1.58
CA LEU A 35 -4.10 23.65 1.30
C LEU A 35 -3.75 23.59 -0.18
N CYS A 36 -3.70 24.73 -0.85
CA CYS A 36 -3.27 24.88 -2.23
C CYS A 36 -2.03 25.77 -2.32
N THR A 37 -1.05 25.34 -3.10
CA THR A 37 0.24 26.07 -3.24
C THR A 37 0.24 27.08 -4.39
N GLU A 38 -0.76 27.03 -5.25
CA GLU A 38 -0.94 27.96 -6.37
C GLU A 38 -2.38 28.55 -6.34
N GLY A 39 -2.52 29.74 -6.88
CA GLY A 39 -3.83 30.35 -7.11
C GLY A 39 -4.64 29.60 -8.17
N ASP A 40 -5.95 29.67 -8.08
CA ASP A 40 -6.86 29.02 -9.03
C ASP A 40 -7.91 30.03 -9.56
N ASP A 41 -8.63 29.61 -10.60
CA ASP A 41 -9.77 30.34 -11.13
C ASP A 41 -11.04 30.09 -10.30
N LYS A 42 -12.08 30.89 -10.60
CA LYS A 42 -13.39 30.76 -9.92
C LYS A 42 -14.04 29.39 -10.13
N ALA A 43 -13.80 28.74 -11.27
CA ALA A 43 -14.40 27.44 -11.59
C ALA A 43 -13.80 26.32 -10.74
N GLY A 44 -12.46 26.29 -10.59
CA GLY A 44 -11.77 25.35 -9.72
C GLY A 44 -12.18 25.49 -8.26
N ARG A 45 -12.31 26.73 -7.77
CA ARG A 45 -12.80 26.98 -6.42
C ARG A 45 -14.23 26.49 -6.22
N ALA A 46 -15.14 26.80 -7.14
CA ALA A 46 -16.53 26.34 -7.05
C ALA A 46 -16.66 24.80 -7.14
N ALA A 47 -15.77 24.15 -7.90
CA ALA A 47 -15.73 22.69 -7.95
C ALA A 47 -15.27 22.08 -6.61
N LEU A 48 -14.26 22.66 -5.97
CA LEU A 48 -13.80 22.23 -4.65
C LEU A 48 -14.87 22.45 -3.57
N ASP A 49 -15.55 23.61 -3.57
CA ASP A 49 -16.61 23.89 -2.61
C ASP A 49 -17.74 22.85 -2.71
N ARG A 50 -18.13 22.43 -3.92
CA ARG A 50 -19.09 21.34 -4.11
C ARG A 50 -18.59 19.99 -3.56
N ALA A 51 -17.33 19.64 -3.83
CA ALA A 51 -16.74 18.39 -3.33
C ALA A 51 -16.66 18.35 -1.80
N LEU A 52 -16.43 19.49 -1.16
CA LEU A 52 -16.43 19.61 0.30
C LEU A 52 -17.84 19.44 0.88
N VAL A 53 -18.87 20.05 0.26
CA VAL A 53 -20.27 19.84 0.65
C VAL A 53 -20.68 18.37 0.53
N GLU A 54 -20.27 17.69 -0.53
CA GLU A 54 -20.48 16.25 -0.68
C GLU A 54 -19.75 15.43 0.39
N ALA A 55 -18.54 15.83 0.77
CA ALA A 55 -17.78 15.18 1.84
C ALA A 55 -18.49 15.38 3.20
N GLU A 56 -19.04 16.56 3.47
CA GLU A 56 -19.84 16.81 4.67
C GLU A 56 -21.10 15.93 4.70
N GLY A 57 -21.75 15.74 3.55
CA GLY A 57 -22.87 14.80 3.40
C GLY A 57 -22.48 13.33 3.71
N ARG A 58 -21.21 12.97 3.57
CA ARG A 58 -20.66 11.65 3.97
C ARG A 58 -20.19 11.59 5.44
N GLY A 59 -20.37 12.65 6.23
CA GLY A 59 -20.00 12.72 7.65
C GLY A 59 -18.61 13.30 7.93
N CYS A 60 -17.94 13.88 6.95
CA CYS A 60 -16.76 14.69 7.18
C CYS A 60 -17.13 16.04 7.82
N ARG A 61 -16.15 16.69 8.41
CA ARG A 61 -16.25 18.07 8.88
C ARG A 61 -15.20 18.90 8.14
N VAL A 62 -15.56 20.09 7.71
CA VAL A 62 -14.64 21.07 7.11
C VAL A 62 -14.41 22.18 8.15
N SER A 63 -13.36 22.04 8.98
CA SER A 63 -13.09 22.98 10.06
C SER A 63 -12.51 24.31 9.59
N HIS A 64 -11.86 24.30 8.42
CA HIS A 64 -11.22 25.48 7.85
C HIS A 64 -11.58 25.62 6.38
N ALA A 65 -11.88 26.85 5.96
CA ALA A 65 -12.03 27.14 4.52
C ALA A 65 -10.72 26.79 3.79
N PRO A 66 -10.80 26.30 2.53
CA PRO A 66 -9.63 26.05 1.72
C PRO A 66 -8.70 27.27 1.67
N ARG A 67 -7.41 27.04 1.95
CA ARG A 67 -6.39 28.09 2.00
C ARG A 67 -5.50 28.02 0.76
N THR A 68 -5.29 29.15 0.11
CA THR A 68 -4.21 29.29 -0.88
C THR A 68 -2.99 29.87 -0.19
N LEU A 69 -1.89 29.14 -0.23
CA LEU A 69 -0.64 29.54 0.41
C LEU A 69 0.10 30.53 -0.50
N THR A 70 0.69 31.55 0.09
CA THR A 70 1.58 32.46 -0.64
C THR A 70 2.98 31.87 -0.67
N VAL A 71 3.23 30.97 -1.63
CA VAL A 71 4.51 30.30 -1.77
C VAL A 71 5.48 31.22 -2.55
N GLN A 72 6.55 31.65 -1.90
CA GLN A 72 7.68 32.27 -2.59
C GLN A 72 8.46 31.20 -3.38
N GLN A 73 9.15 31.58 -4.45
CA GLN A 73 9.97 30.65 -5.22
C GLN A 73 10.93 29.88 -4.30
N GLY A 74 10.79 28.56 -4.21
CA GLY A 74 11.60 27.67 -3.36
C GLY A 74 11.18 27.59 -1.89
N GLY A 75 10.11 28.25 -1.44
CA GLY A 75 9.64 28.27 -0.05
C GLY A 75 8.42 27.40 0.26
N GLY A 76 8.03 26.51 -0.64
CA GLY A 76 6.83 25.69 -0.48
C GLY A 76 6.86 24.76 0.74
N LYS A 77 8.01 24.17 1.00
CA LYS A 77 8.21 23.27 2.14
C LYS A 77 8.05 23.99 3.49
N GLU A 78 8.67 25.16 3.65
CA GLU A 78 8.68 25.92 4.90
C GLU A 78 7.27 26.42 5.25
N GLU A 79 6.54 26.92 4.25
CA GLU A 79 5.16 27.36 4.45
C GLU A 79 4.26 26.18 4.83
N LEU A 80 4.35 25.04 4.13
CA LEU A 80 3.62 23.83 4.47
C LEU A 80 3.98 23.31 5.86
N LEU A 81 5.24 23.36 6.26
CA LEU A 81 5.67 22.97 7.61
C LEU A 81 5.01 23.85 8.68
N SER A 82 4.95 25.17 8.46
CA SER A 82 4.26 26.11 9.35
C SER A 82 2.77 25.75 9.49
N GLN A 83 2.10 25.46 8.37
CA GLN A 83 0.69 25.02 8.38
C GLN A 83 0.52 23.69 9.10
N PHE A 84 1.44 22.72 8.94
CA PHE A 84 1.36 21.43 9.63
C PHE A 84 1.54 21.57 11.16
N HIS A 85 2.35 22.49 11.64
CA HIS A 85 2.42 22.81 13.07
C HIS A 85 1.09 23.37 13.62
N GLU A 86 0.39 24.18 12.83
CA GLU A 86 -0.93 24.73 13.18
C GLU A 86 -2.02 23.64 13.15
N LEU A 87 -2.11 22.90 12.04
CA LEU A 87 -3.20 21.96 11.77
C LEU A 87 -3.02 20.59 12.42
N ARG A 88 -1.79 20.21 12.73
CA ARG A 88 -1.40 18.91 13.31
C ARG A 88 -2.01 17.74 12.53
N PRO A 89 -1.70 17.58 11.23
CA PRO A 89 -2.29 16.54 10.41
C PRO A 89 -1.90 15.17 10.89
N GLN A 90 -2.87 14.25 10.92
CA GLN A 90 -2.64 12.81 11.16
C GLN A 90 -2.52 12.05 9.85
N ARG A 91 -3.17 12.56 8.80
CA ARG A 91 -3.09 12.00 7.45
C ARG A 91 -3.00 13.10 6.41
N LEU A 92 -2.18 12.88 5.40
CA LEU A 92 -2.06 13.75 4.23
C LEU A 92 -2.56 13.00 2.99
N LEU A 93 -3.35 13.70 2.18
CA LEU A 93 -3.70 13.27 0.83
C LEU A 93 -2.99 14.19 -0.14
N LEU A 94 -2.12 13.61 -0.96
CA LEU A 94 -1.23 14.32 -1.89
C LEU A 94 -1.46 13.83 -3.31
N PRO A 95 -1.19 14.67 -4.33
CA PRO A 95 -1.04 14.17 -5.70
C PRO A 95 0.19 13.26 -5.83
N ASP A 96 0.33 12.61 -6.98
CA ASP A 96 1.49 11.78 -7.29
C ASP A 96 2.76 12.64 -7.33
N PRO A 97 3.80 12.31 -6.53
CA PRO A 97 5.07 13.03 -6.56
C PRO A 97 5.93 12.71 -7.79
N ASP A 98 5.52 11.73 -8.58
CA ASP A 98 6.19 11.38 -9.85
C ASP A 98 5.39 11.95 -11.02
N PRO A 99 6.04 12.57 -12.01
CA PRO A 99 5.36 12.97 -13.21
C PRO A 99 4.83 11.72 -13.92
N VAL A 100 3.53 11.72 -14.21
CA VAL A 100 2.92 10.63 -14.97
C VAL A 100 3.26 10.82 -16.44
N ARG A 101 3.96 9.83 -17.00
CA ARG A 101 4.22 9.79 -18.42
C ARG A 101 3.02 9.22 -19.15
N SER A 102 2.41 10.01 -20.02
CA SER A 102 1.32 9.58 -20.92
C SER A 102 1.83 8.94 -22.21
N GLY A 103 2.98 9.40 -22.69
CA GLY A 103 3.50 8.96 -23.97
C GLY A 103 4.99 9.28 -24.14
N TYR A 104 5.42 9.16 -25.36
CA TYR A 104 6.75 9.58 -25.81
C TYR A 104 6.56 10.33 -27.13
N ASP A 105 7.08 11.53 -27.20
CA ASP A 105 7.16 12.24 -28.46
C ASP A 105 8.38 11.71 -29.22
N ASP A 106 8.14 10.82 -30.18
CA ASP A 106 9.18 10.18 -30.99
C ASP A 106 9.91 11.19 -31.87
N THR A 107 9.29 12.35 -32.19
CA THR A 107 9.87 13.40 -33.01
C THR A 107 10.85 14.24 -32.21
N ALA A 108 10.48 14.62 -30.99
CA ALA A 108 11.33 15.41 -30.11
C ALA A 108 12.27 14.54 -29.24
N GLY A 109 12.07 13.23 -29.21
CA GLY A 109 12.86 12.31 -28.38
C GLY A 109 12.64 12.50 -26.87
N VAL A 110 11.51 13.06 -26.45
CA VAL A 110 11.22 13.38 -25.04
C VAL A 110 9.95 12.73 -24.54
N PRO A 111 9.89 12.41 -23.23
CA PRO A 111 8.65 11.92 -22.62
C PRO A 111 7.60 13.03 -22.56
N VAL A 112 6.37 12.67 -22.85
CA VAL A 112 5.17 13.51 -22.66
C VAL A 112 4.58 13.19 -21.28
N HIS A 113 4.28 14.20 -20.48
CA HIS A 113 3.73 14.07 -19.15
C HIS A 113 2.34 14.70 -19.09
N ASP A 114 1.37 13.96 -18.56
CA ASP A 114 -0.04 14.42 -18.42
C ASP A 114 -0.24 15.33 -17.20
N VAL A 115 0.69 15.30 -16.25
CA VAL A 115 0.57 16.04 -15.00
C VAL A 115 1.40 17.32 -15.07
N PRO A 116 0.81 18.48 -14.79
CA PRO A 116 1.56 19.72 -14.70
C PRO A 116 2.72 19.61 -13.70
N PRO A 117 3.90 20.17 -14.00
CA PRO A 117 5.09 20.09 -13.12
C PRO A 117 4.85 20.56 -11.69
N GLY A 118 3.93 21.50 -11.47
CA GLY A 118 3.56 22.03 -10.16
C GLY A 118 2.98 20.96 -9.21
N HIS A 119 2.27 19.95 -9.73
CA HIS A 119 1.67 18.89 -8.89
C HIS A 119 2.75 18.04 -8.20
N ALA A 120 3.75 17.59 -8.96
CA ALA A 120 4.84 16.79 -8.40
C ALA A 120 5.69 17.61 -7.41
N ALA A 121 5.96 18.87 -7.71
CA ALA A 121 6.68 19.77 -6.82
C ALA A 121 5.93 19.97 -5.50
N THR A 122 4.63 20.29 -5.55
CA THR A 122 3.77 20.42 -4.36
C THR A 122 3.76 19.16 -3.50
N ALA A 123 3.64 17.98 -4.12
CA ALA A 123 3.67 16.71 -3.40
C ALA A 123 5.02 16.45 -2.72
N LEU A 124 6.13 16.77 -3.39
CA LEU A 124 7.48 16.61 -2.83
C LEU A 124 7.74 17.58 -1.67
N ASP A 125 7.32 18.83 -1.78
CA ASP A 125 7.41 19.82 -0.71
C ASP A 125 6.57 19.38 0.50
N ALA A 126 5.34 18.91 0.27
CA ALA A 126 4.48 18.39 1.32
C ALA A 126 5.07 17.15 2.02
N LEU A 127 5.68 16.23 1.27
CA LEU A 127 6.39 15.08 1.84
C LEU A 127 7.59 15.51 2.68
N ALA A 128 8.36 16.49 2.21
CA ALA A 128 9.50 17.02 2.95
C ALA A 128 9.07 17.73 4.24
N ALA A 129 8.03 18.57 4.18
CA ALA A 129 7.45 19.23 5.32
C ALA A 129 6.88 18.22 6.34
N ALA A 130 6.17 17.18 5.88
CA ALA A 130 5.61 16.14 6.76
C ALA A 130 6.70 15.34 7.48
N ARG A 131 7.83 15.06 6.82
CA ARG A 131 8.98 14.39 7.47
C ARG A 131 9.54 15.23 8.59
N GLU A 132 9.73 16.52 8.34
CA GLU A 132 10.27 17.46 9.32
C GLU A 132 9.30 17.68 10.48
N TYR A 133 8.00 17.83 10.18
CA TYR A 133 6.96 17.89 11.19
C TYR A 133 6.96 16.65 12.08
N GLN A 134 6.94 15.46 11.51
CA GLN A 134 7.00 14.21 12.29
C GLN A 134 8.31 14.06 13.08
N HIS A 135 9.43 14.57 12.53
CA HIS A 135 10.71 14.54 13.23
C HIS A 135 10.71 15.48 14.45
N SER A 136 10.18 16.67 14.30
CA SER A 136 10.17 17.69 15.37
C SER A 136 9.13 17.43 16.46
N THR A 137 7.95 16.90 16.10
CA THR A 137 6.84 16.70 17.06
C THR A 137 6.81 15.32 17.67
N GLY A 138 7.32 14.31 16.96
CA GLY A 138 7.13 12.92 17.33
C GLY A 138 5.80 12.31 16.88
N GLU A 139 4.84 13.13 16.43
CA GLU A 139 3.52 12.66 16.04
C GLU A 139 3.59 11.96 14.65
N PRO A 140 3.06 10.73 14.50
CA PRO A 140 3.07 10.04 13.22
C PRO A 140 2.15 10.73 12.20
N VAL A 141 2.62 10.85 10.97
CA VAL A 141 1.84 11.36 9.84
C VAL A 141 1.78 10.30 8.75
N PHE A 142 0.59 9.81 8.47
CA PHE A 142 0.36 8.90 7.35
C PHE A 142 0.17 9.69 6.06
N VAL A 143 0.74 9.19 4.97
CA VAL A 143 0.69 9.89 3.68
C VAL A 143 0.15 8.97 2.61
N ASP A 144 -0.83 9.43 1.86
CA ASP A 144 -1.37 8.79 0.67
C ASP A 144 -1.09 9.67 -0.54
N CYS A 145 -0.19 9.22 -1.41
CA CYS A 145 0.02 9.85 -2.70
C CYS A 145 -0.89 9.19 -3.74
N ARG A 146 -1.68 9.99 -4.43
CA ARG A 146 -2.71 9.51 -5.34
C ARG A 146 -2.44 9.95 -6.77
N ARG A 147 -2.50 8.99 -7.69
CA ARG A 147 -2.44 9.24 -9.13
C ARG A 147 -3.85 9.50 -9.64
N ALA A 148 -4.08 10.67 -10.22
CA ALA A 148 -5.29 10.90 -11.00
C ALA A 148 -5.19 10.12 -12.31
N GLY A 149 -6.28 9.45 -12.73
CA GLY A 149 -6.35 8.88 -14.07
C GLY A 149 -6.37 9.98 -15.13
N ALA A 150 -5.80 9.70 -16.28
CA ALA A 150 -5.80 10.64 -17.42
C ALA A 150 -7.19 10.86 -18.02
N ASP A 151 -8.14 9.97 -17.76
CA ASP A 151 -9.50 10.04 -18.27
C ASP A 151 -10.44 10.65 -17.21
N GLU A 152 -11.15 11.69 -17.60
CA GLU A 152 -12.19 12.36 -16.79
C GLU A 152 -13.44 11.49 -16.54
N GLY A 153 -13.39 10.20 -16.88
CA GLY A 153 -14.42 9.24 -16.54
C GLY A 153 -14.45 8.92 -15.05
N ALA A 154 -15.62 8.61 -14.51
CA ALA A 154 -15.87 8.29 -13.11
C ALA A 154 -15.02 7.11 -12.55
N ASP A 155 -14.29 6.40 -13.41
CA ASP A 155 -13.35 5.34 -13.11
C ASP A 155 -11.88 5.78 -13.06
N ALA A 156 -11.60 7.06 -13.05
CA ALA A 156 -10.31 7.60 -12.65
C ALA A 156 -10.10 7.25 -11.15
N ALA A 157 -10.18 5.97 -10.85
CA ALA A 157 -9.86 5.42 -9.56
C ALA A 157 -8.43 5.83 -9.28
N THR A 158 -8.30 6.81 -8.46
CA THR A 158 -7.04 7.33 -8.00
C THR A 158 -6.34 6.20 -7.30
N VAL A 159 -5.47 5.56 -8.04
CA VAL A 159 -4.64 4.47 -7.53
C VAL A 159 -3.63 5.08 -6.57
N LEU A 160 -3.43 4.45 -5.44
CA LEU A 160 -2.33 4.79 -4.55
C LEU A 160 -1.02 4.57 -5.29
N ARG A 161 -0.20 5.63 -5.41
CA ARG A 161 1.14 5.53 -5.98
C ARG A 161 2.03 4.59 -5.16
N TYR A 162 1.83 4.60 -3.86
CA TYR A 162 2.46 3.71 -2.90
C TYR A 162 1.36 2.90 -2.22
N PRO A 163 1.10 1.66 -2.68
CA PRO A 163 0.00 0.86 -2.17
C PRO A 163 0.16 0.55 -0.68
N HIS A 164 -0.96 0.47 0.00
CA HIS A 164 -0.96 -0.05 1.36
C HIS A 164 -0.60 -1.53 1.32
N THR A 165 0.40 -1.93 2.09
CA THR A 165 0.69 -3.35 2.23
C THR A 165 -0.44 -4.04 2.99
N ALA A 166 -0.90 -5.17 2.48
CA ALA A 166 -1.89 -6.01 3.16
C ALA A 166 -1.24 -6.89 4.24
N HIS A 167 0.07 -7.13 4.13
CA HIS A 167 0.85 -8.02 5.00
C HIS A 167 1.78 -7.23 5.94
N TRP A 168 1.27 -6.16 6.57
CA TRP A 168 2.07 -5.33 7.46
C TRP A 168 2.20 -5.90 8.90
N LEU A 169 1.40 -6.92 9.24
CA LEU A 169 1.51 -7.71 10.47
C LEU A 169 2.16 -9.04 10.12
N VAL A 170 3.26 -9.39 10.78
CA VAL A 170 4.04 -10.60 10.48
C VAL A 170 4.52 -11.28 11.75
N GLU A 171 4.58 -12.62 11.73
CA GLU A 171 5.20 -13.41 12.77
C GLU A 171 6.71 -13.51 12.55
N GLY A 172 7.50 -13.17 13.55
CA GLY A 172 8.95 -13.30 13.54
C GLY A 172 9.43 -14.72 13.81
N PHE A 173 10.74 -14.93 13.72
CA PHE A 173 11.40 -16.20 14.02
C PHE A 173 11.10 -16.69 15.45
N ASP A 174 10.98 -15.79 16.40
CA ASP A 174 10.72 -16.07 17.81
C ASP A 174 9.22 -16.26 18.16
N GLY A 175 8.34 -16.29 17.14
CA GLY A 175 6.90 -16.44 17.31
C GLY A 175 6.18 -15.16 17.74
N ARG A 176 6.91 -14.07 17.99
CA ARG A 176 6.28 -12.77 18.29
C ARG A 176 5.81 -12.08 17.02
N LEU A 177 4.69 -11.42 17.11
CA LEU A 177 4.18 -10.60 16.02
C LEU A 177 4.86 -9.24 16.00
N SER A 178 5.09 -8.74 14.81
CA SER A 178 5.54 -7.36 14.57
C SER A 178 4.66 -6.71 13.50
N ALA A 179 4.32 -5.45 13.72
CA ALA A 179 3.57 -4.63 12.77
C ALA A 179 4.48 -3.55 12.21
N PHE A 180 4.44 -3.34 10.88
CA PHE A 180 5.27 -2.36 10.17
C PHE A 180 4.42 -1.50 9.26
N LEU A 181 4.39 -0.20 9.48
CA LEU A 181 3.65 0.75 8.64
C LEU A 181 4.51 1.92 8.19
N PRO A 182 4.40 2.34 6.92
CA PRO A 182 5.08 3.54 6.46
C PRO A 182 4.43 4.79 7.04
N SER A 183 5.26 5.77 7.39
CA SER A 183 4.88 7.12 7.77
C SER A 183 5.73 8.14 7.04
N ALA A 184 5.43 9.42 7.15
CA ALA A 184 6.22 10.47 6.51
C ALA A 184 7.71 10.42 6.93
N GLY A 185 8.01 10.12 8.18
CA GLY A 185 9.36 10.11 8.74
C GLY A 185 10.11 8.77 8.68
N GLY A 186 9.54 7.75 8.04
CA GLY A 186 10.13 6.41 7.96
C GLY A 186 9.12 5.29 8.21
N VAL A 187 9.51 4.25 8.94
CA VAL A 187 8.64 3.13 9.25
C VAL A 187 8.33 3.09 10.75
N LEU A 188 7.07 2.93 11.09
CA LEU A 188 6.62 2.66 12.46
C LEU A 188 6.63 1.16 12.69
N ARG A 189 7.20 0.72 13.81
CA ARG A 189 7.24 -0.67 14.24
C ARG A 189 6.59 -0.85 15.61
N TRP A 190 5.69 -1.81 15.73
CA TRP A 190 5.21 -2.34 17.00
C TRP A 190 5.67 -3.78 17.13
N THR A 191 6.01 -4.22 18.31
CA THR A 191 6.46 -5.60 18.58
C THR A 191 5.72 -6.17 19.75
N GLN A 192 5.16 -7.35 19.60
CA GLN A 192 4.52 -8.12 20.66
C GLN A 192 5.55 -8.50 21.75
N GLY A 193 5.19 -8.38 23.00
CA GLY A 193 6.09 -8.68 24.13
C GLY A 193 6.42 -10.17 24.22
N GLU A 194 5.41 -11.02 24.04
CA GLU A 194 5.53 -12.50 24.03
C GLU A 194 4.55 -13.10 23.01
N PRO A 195 4.83 -14.28 22.45
CA PRO A 195 3.93 -14.94 21.50
C PRO A 195 2.53 -15.12 22.07
N GLY A 196 1.50 -14.73 21.30
CA GLY A 196 0.08 -14.79 21.70
C GLY A 196 -0.33 -13.76 22.76
N GLY A 197 0.60 -12.97 23.31
CA GLY A 197 0.32 -11.98 24.35
C GLY A 197 -0.38 -10.73 23.85
N LEU A 198 -1.03 -10.01 24.78
CA LEU A 198 -1.73 -8.74 24.50
C LEU A 198 -0.86 -7.51 24.76
N VAL A 199 0.34 -7.70 25.33
CA VAL A 199 1.27 -6.61 25.61
C VAL A 199 2.13 -6.35 24.38
N TRP A 200 2.13 -5.11 23.92
CA TRP A 200 2.91 -4.67 22.77
C TRP A 200 3.79 -3.48 23.14
N GLN A 201 4.88 -3.32 22.44
CA GLN A 201 5.79 -2.19 22.54
C GLN A 201 5.78 -1.40 21.22
N GLY A 202 5.88 -0.08 21.31
CA GLY A 202 5.91 0.79 20.14
C GLY A 202 4.89 1.94 20.20
N PRO A 203 4.79 2.73 19.11
CA PRO A 203 5.57 2.59 17.90
C PRO A 203 7.03 3.02 18.07
N GLU A 204 7.96 2.15 17.67
CA GLU A 204 9.35 2.52 17.44
C GLU A 204 9.47 3.11 16.03
N ARG A 205 10.18 4.22 15.89
CA ARG A 205 10.48 4.82 14.59
C ARG A 205 11.78 4.26 14.02
N LEU A 206 11.66 3.53 12.94
CA LEU A 206 12.78 3.09 12.15
C LEU A 206 13.12 4.18 11.13
N ALA A 207 14.26 4.84 11.33
CA ALA A 207 14.69 5.93 10.46
C ALA A 207 14.81 5.44 9.00
N GLY A 208 14.22 6.21 8.10
CA GLY A 208 14.25 5.94 6.66
C GLY A 208 14.43 7.25 5.91
N PRO A 209 15.66 7.82 5.85
CA PRO A 209 15.86 9.10 5.19
C PRO A 209 15.45 8.97 3.72
N HIS A 210 14.63 9.90 3.27
CA HIS A 210 14.12 9.99 1.91
C HIS A 210 13.28 8.78 1.42
N LEU A 211 12.77 7.93 2.31
CA LEU A 211 11.81 6.89 1.92
C LEU A 211 10.51 7.52 1.43
N MET A 212 9.96 6.93 0.39
CA MET A 212 8.61 7.24 -0.06
C MET A 212 7.59 6.50 0.84
N PRO A 213 6.34 6.99 0.98
CA PRO A 213 5.38 6.51 1.97
C PRO A 213 4.70 5.18 1.59
N GLY A 214 5.49 4.21 1.18
CA GLY A 214 5.07 2.84 0.87
C GLY A 214 6.05 1.83 1.44
N LEU A 215 5.54 0.65 1.80
CA LEU A 215 6.32 -0.43 2.39
C LEU A 215 5.82 -1.78 1.92
N ALA A 216 6.71 -2.62 1.40
CA ALA A 216 6.47 -4.04 1.26
C ALA A 216 7.14 -4.78 2.42
N VAL A 217 6.39 -5.65 3.07
CA VAL A 217 6.83 -6.43 4.22
C VAL A 217 6.80 -7.90 3.83
N LEU A 218 7.90 -8.60 4.06
CA LEU A 218 8.09 -10.00 3.71
C LEU A 218 8.71 -10.75 4.88
N ARG A 219 8.52 -12.05 4.89
CA ARG A 219 9.20 -12.96 5.80
C ARG A 219 9.95 -14.01 4.97
N ASP A 220 11.22 -14.26 5.31
CA ASP A 220 11.96 -15.35 4.70
C ASP A 220 11.61 -16.71 5.32
N LEU A 221 12.21 -17.77 4.79
CA LEU A 221 11.99 -19.16 5.25
C LEU A 221 12.43 -19.39 6.72
N HIS A 222 13.31 -18.54 7.24
CA HIS A 222 13.78 -18.58 8.62
C HIS A 222 12.94 -17.73 9.57
N GLY A 223 11.97 -16.98 9.06
CA GLY A 223 11.11 -16.08 9.84
C GLY A 223 11.69 -14.69 10.05
N PHE A 224 12.80 -14.32 9.38
CA PHE A 224 13.31 -12.94 9.43
C PHE A 224 12.51 -12.02 8.53
N VAL A 225 12.25 -10.83 9.04
CA VAL A 225 11.47 -9.81 8.32
C VAL A 225 12.36 -9.03 7.37
N HIS A 226 11.85 -8.81 6.16
CA HIS A 226 12.45 -7.99 5.12
C HIS A 226 11.50 -6.86 4.76
N LEU A 227 12.03 -5.65 4.73
CA LEU A 227 11.32 -4.45 4.34
C LEU A 227 11.86 -3.94 3.02
N LEU A 228 10.99 -3.64 2.07
CA LEU A 228 11.33 -3.01 0.79
C LEU A 228 10.55 -1.72 0.63
N ALA A 229 11.22 -0.70 0.13
CA ALA A 229 10.64 0.62 -0.12
C ALA A 229 11.29 1.27 -1.34
N LEU A 230 10.71 2.38 -1.79
CA LEU A 230 11.39 3.31 -2.69
C LEU A 230 12.04 4.42 -1.88
N ARG A 231 13.26 4.79 -2.25
CA ARG A 231 13.99 5.93 -1.72
C ARG A 231 14.26 6.93 -2.83
N ARG A 232 13.89 8.19 -2.60
CA ARG A 232 14.15 9.32 -3.50
C ARG A 232 15.15 10.24 -2.83
N THR A 233 16.37 10.28 -3.33
CA THR A 233 17.47 11.04 -2.74
C THR A 233 17.78 12.25 -3.60
N PRO A 234 17.73 13.48 -3.05
CA PRO A 234 18.17 14.67 -3.75
C PRO A 234 19.65 14.58 -4.15
N ARG A 235 19.98 15.10 -5.32
CA ARG A 235 21.34 15.18 -5.85
C ARG A 235 21.87 16.62 -5.76
N LYS A 236 23.17 16.75 -5.77
CA LYS A 236 23.86 18.08 -5.76
C LYS A 236 23.57 18.92 -7.01
N ASP A 237 23.21 18.27 -8.12
CA ASP A 237 22.89 18.92 -9.40
C ASP A 237 21.41 19.32 -9.55
N GLY A 238 20.65 19.30 -8.44
CA GLY A 238 19.20 19.60 -8.42
C GLY A 238 18.30 18.48 -8.94
N GLY A 239 18.87 17.34 -9.33
CA GLY A 239 18.12 16.16 -9.70
C GLY A 239 17.83 15.24 -8.50
N GLU A 240 17.26 14.08 -8.79
CA GLU A 240 16.96 13.06 -7.78
C GLU A 240 17.31 11.66 -8.29
N ASP A 241 17.77 10.82 -7.38
CA ASP A 241 17.96 9.39 -7.61
C ASP A 241 16.82 8.61 -6.96
N VAL A 242 16.12 7.78 -7.73
CA VAL A 242 15.11 6.86 -7.23
C VAL A 242 15.68 5.44 -7.23
N ALA A 243 15.61 4.77 -6.10
CA ALA A 243 16.14 3.42 -5.94
C ALA A 243 15.19 2.57 -5.08
N VAL A 244 15.10 1.29 -5.41
CA VAL A 244 14.59 0.28 -4.50
C VAL A 244 15.61 0.10 -3.37
N VAL A 245 15.12 0.09 -2.14
CA VAL A 245 15.95 -0.14 -0.96
C VAL A 245 15.37 -1.26 -0.10
N ARG A 246 16.25 -1.97 0.60
CA ARG A 246 15.91 -3.09 1.48
C ARG A 246 16.54 -2.91 2.85
N ALA A 247 15.78 -3.19 3.91
CA ALA A 247 16.28 -3.47 5.25
C ALA A 247 15.84 -4.88 5.65
N ALA A 248 16.65 -5.60 6.42
CA ALA A 248 16.34 -6.97 6.82
C ALA A 248 16.74 -7.22 8.28
N GLN A 249 15.95 -7.99 8.99
CA GLN A 249 16.36 -8.54 10.27
C GLN A 249 17.51 -9.53 10.05
N TYR A 250 18.45 -9.56 10.98
CA TYR A 250 19.60 -10.48 10.93
C TYR A 250 19.74 -11.32 12.19
N ARG A 251 18.88 -11.12 13.17
CA ARG A 251 18.72 -11.95 14.37
C ARG A 251 17.34 -11.75 14.99
N THR A 252 16.90 -12.75 15.73
CA THR A 252 15.61 -12.82 16.41
C THR A 252 15.34 -11.59 17.26
N GLY A 253 14.15 -10.99 17.11
CA GLY A 253 13.75 -9.78 17.83
C GLY A 253 14.70 -8.61 17.69
N GLY A 254 15.67 -8.75 16.79
CA GLY A 254 16.78 -7.86 16.61
C GLY A 254 16.48 -6.64 15.74
N PRO A 255 17.44 -5.72 15.67
CA PRO A 255 17.34 -4.59 14.78
C PRO A 255 17.36 -5.01 13.31
N LEU A 256 16.83 -4.16 12.45
CA LEU A 256 16.99 -4.26 11.02
C LEU A 256 18.39 -3.75 10.62
N THR A 257 18.91 -4.29 9.54
CA THR A 257 20.09 -3.71 8.88
C THR A 257 19.78 -2.28 8.44
N PRO A 258 20.80 -1.43 8.22
CA PRO A 258 20.61 -0.19 7.48
C PRO A 258 19.94 -0.45 6.12
N TRP A 259 19.29 0.58 5.59
CA TRP A 259 18.68 0.51 4.26
C TRP A 259 19.75 0.39 3.16
N HIS A 260 19.83 -0.76 2.53
CA HIS A 260 20.72 -1.04 1.40
C HIS A 260 20.02 -0.75 0.07
N SER A 261 20.73 -0.07 -0.83
CA SER A 261 20.19 0.21 -2.16
C SER A 261 20.30 -1.01 -3.07
N LEU A 262 19.19 -1.38 -3.68
CA LEU A 262 19.14 -2.32 -4.78
C LEU A 262 19.23 -1.60 -6.14
N GLY A 263 19.34 -0.27 -6.15
CA GLY A 263 19.39 0.53 -7.36
C GLY A 263 18.07 0.62 -8.11
N SER A 264 18.17 0.96 -9.37
CA SER A 264 17.08 1.09 -10.34
C SER A 264 17.35 0.22 -11.55
N PRO A 265 16.33 -0.27 -12.28
CA PRO A 265 16.51 -1.00 -13.55
C PRO A 265 17.27 -0.24 -14.64
N ASN A 266 17.28 1.09 -14.56
CA ASN A 266 17.93 1.96 -15.55
C ASN A 266 18.96 2.92 -14.91
N PRO A 267 20.02 2.40 -14.27
CA PRO A 267 20.93 3.22 -13.45
C PRO A 267 21.73 4.28 -14.26
N GLY A 268 21.91 4.08 -15.55
CA GLY A 268 22.64 4.99 -16.43
C GLY A 268 21.81 6.12 -17.05
N ASP A 269 20.49 6.12 -16.87
CA ASP A 269 19.58 7.08 -17.49
C ASP A 269 18.76 7.80 -16.43
N ARG A 270 19.01 9.09 -16.26
CA ARG A 270 18.38 9.92 -15.21
C ARG A 270 16.86 10.02 -15.37
N HIS A 271 16.35 10.05 -16.59
CA HIS A 271 14.92 10.14 -16.84
C HIS A 271 14.24 8.81 -16.59
N LYS A 272 14.83 7.72 -17.08
CA LYS A 272 14.29 6.38 -16.92
C LYS A 272 14.37 5.86 -15.47
N SER A 273 15.38 6.24 -14.70
CA SER A 273 15.54 5.82 -13.32
C SER A 273 14.49 6.38 -12.37
N ARG A 274 13.84 7.50 -12.70
CA ARG A 274 12.80 8.13 -11.89
C ARG A 274 11.46 7.40 -11.96
N GLU A 275 11.17 6.76 -13.09
CA GLU A 275 9.88 6.12 -13.34
C GLU A 275 9.87 4.66 -12.91
N VAL A 276 10.22 4.39 -11.69
CA VAL A 276 10.18 3.06 -11.10
C VAL A 276 8.89 2.86 -10.30
N GLY A 277 8.15 1.79 -10.59
CA GLY A 277 6.98 1.37 -9.84
C GLY A 277 7.33 0.93 -8.43
N PHE A 278 6.32 0.82 -7.57
CA PHE A 278 6.50 0.31 -6.21
C PHE A 278 6.92 -1.18 -6.28
N PRO A 279 7.89 -1.64 -5.43
CA PRO A 279 8.38 -3.00 -5.49
C PRO A 279 7.37 -4.01 -4.93
N ALA A 280 7.22 -5.14 -5.63
CA ALA A 280 6.68 -6.37 -5.08
C ALA A 280 7.80 -7.42 -4.96
N ALA A 281 7.72 -8.32 -3.98
CA ALA A 281 8.78 -9.30 -3.80
C ALA A 281 8.26 -10.60 -3.17
N GLY A 282 8.99 -11.69 -3.38
CA GLY A 282 8.68 -12.99 -2.82
C GLY A 282 9.92 -13.87 -2.69
N PHE A 283 9.87 -14.78 -1.72
CA PHE A 283 10.88 -15.84 -1.55
C PHE A 283 10.41 -17.13 -2.19
N ASP A 284 11.30 -17.80 -2.91
CA ASP A 284 11.04 -19.18 -3.35
C ASP A 284 11.44 -20.21 -2.28
N ALA A 285 11.12 -21.48 -2.51
CA ALA A 285 11.43 -22.57 -1.59
C ALA A 285 12.94 -22.79 -1.37
N SER A 286 13.80 -22.26 -2.23
CA SER A 286 15.26 -22.30 -2.03
C SER A 286 15.78 -21.18 -1.15
N GLY A 287 14.91 -20.23 -0.74
CA GLY A 287 15.29 -19.01 -0.02
C GLY A 287 15.81 -17.89 -0.91
N SER A 288 15.68 -18.02 -2.23
CA SER A 288 16.03 -16.94 -3.16
C SER A 288 14.95 -15.85 -3.12
N LEU A 289 15.37 -14.59 -3.02
CA LEU A 289 14.48 -13.42 -3.02
C LEU A 289 14.38 -12.83 -4.43
N PHE A 290 13.16 -12.65 -4.91
CA PHE A 290 12.87 -11.96 -6.16
C PHE A 290 12.19 -10.64 -5.88
N VAL A 291 12.74 -9.55 -6.43
CA VAL A 291 12.20 -8.19 -6.32
C VAL A 291 11.82 -7.72 -7.70
N PHE A 292 10.56 -7.36 -7.87
CA PHE A 292 9.99 -6.90 -9.12
C PHE A 292 9.59 -5.44 -9.04
N VAL A 293 9.75 -4.72 -10.12
CA VAL A 293 9.26 -3.36 -10.28
C VAL A 293 8.72 -3.14 -11.69
N ARG A 294 7.74 -2.29 -11.82
CA ARG A 294 7.42 -1.68 -13.11
C ARG A 294 8.57 -0.73 -13.47
N ASN A 295 9.08 -0.83 -14.65
CA ASN A 295 10.14 0.04 -15.15
C ASN A 295 9.59 1.21 -16.00
N PHE A 296 10.49 2.08 -16.47
CA PHE A 296 10.18 3.23 -17.29
C PHE A 296 9.30 2.91 -18.52
N GLY A 297 9.55 1.80 -19.22
CA GLY A 297 8.77 1.36 -20.38
C GLY A 297 7.42 0.73 -20.02
N HIS A 298 7.02 0.81 -18.75
CA HIS A 298 5.84 0.14 -18.20
C HIS A 298 5.86 -1.39 -18.26
N SER A 299 6.99 -2.02 -18.57
CA SER A 299 7.17 -3.47 -18.43
C SER A 299 7.79 -3.81 -17.09
N ILE A 300 7.96 -5.09 -16.80
CA ILE A 300 8.51 -5.56 -15.54
C ILE A 300 10.03 -5.70 -15.62
N SER A 301 10.71 -5.33 -14.57
CA SER A 301 12.09 -5.72 -14.28
C SER A 301 12.15 -6.50 -12.98
N VAL A 302 13.02 -7.51 -12.94
CA VAL A 302 13.26 -8.36 -11.76
C VAL A 302 14.72 -8.31 -11.36
N ARG A 303 14.96 -8.34 -10.05
CA ARG A 303 16.28 -8.56 -9.47
C ARG A 303 16.22 -9.69 -8.47
N ALA A 304 17.11 -10.66 -8.59
CA ALA A 304 17.14 -11.81 -7.71
C ALA A 304 18.33 -11.77 -6.77
N GLN A 305 18.12 -12.19 -5.52
CA GLN A 305 19.16 -12.56 -4.59
C GLN A 305 19.15 -14.09 -4.44
N GLY A 306 20.25 -14.74 -4.79
CA GLY A 306 20.36 -16.18 -4.58
C GLY A 306 20.43 -16.56 -3.09
N ALA A 307 20.23 -17.83 -2.79
CA ALA A 307 20.37 -18.38 -1.43
C ALA A 307 21.75 -18.12 -0.81
N ASP A 308 22.78 -17.90 -1.64
CA ASP A 308 24.14 -17.49 -1.22
C ASP A 308 24.23 -16.01 -0.81
N GLY A 309 23.12 -15.27 -0.85
CA GLY A 309 23.05 -13.85 -0.51
C GLY A 309 23.52 -12.89 -1.62
N ARG A 310 23.99 -13.40 -2.76
CA ARG A 310 24.47 -12.55 -3.86
C ARG A 310 23.33 -12.05 -4.73
N TRP A 311 23.42 -10.77 -5.12
CA TRP A 311 22.44 -10.13 -6.00
C TRP A 311 22.86 -10.24 -7.46
N ALA A 312 21.95 -10.74 -8.30
CA ALA A 312 22.08 -10.64 -9.75
C ALA A 312 21.82 -9.19 -10.21
N PRO A 313 22.25 -8.80 -11.42
CA PRO A 313 21.82 -7.56 -12.06
C PRO A 313 20.31 -7.52 -12.27
N TRP A 314 19.74 -6.31 -12.46
CA TRP A 314 18.37 -6.15 -12.91
C TRP A 314 18.18 -6.79 -14.28
N GLN A 315 17.19 -7.66 -14.40
CA GLN A 315 16.78 -8.29 -15.65
C GLN A 315 15.46 -7.69 -16.12
N HIS A 316 15.39 -7.36 -17.38
CA HIS A 316 14.18 -6.87 -18.04
C HIS A 316 13.32 -8.05 -18.47
N LEU A 317 12.10 -8.13 -17.97
CA LEU A 317 11.09 -9.06 -18.46
C LEU A 317 10.35 -8.33 -19.58
N ARG A 318 10.60 -8.72 -20.82
CA ARG A 318 9.88 -8.17 -21.97
C ARG A 318 8.42 -8.56 -21.89
N GLY A 319 7.54 -7.89 -22.62
CA GLY A 319 6.15 -8.27 -22.72
C GLY A 319 5.17 -7.12 -22.44
N ALA A 320 4.06 -7.42 -21.79
CA ALA A 320 2.95 -6.49 -21.59
C ALA A 320 3.34 -5.21 -20.85
N ARG A 321 2.67 -4.12 -21.20
CA ARG A 321 2.70 -2.88 -20.43
C ARG A 321 1.76 -3.03 -19.23
N VAL A 322 2.25 -2.71 -18.04
CA VAL A 322 1.52 -2.88 -16.80
C VAL A 322 1.29 -1.56 -16.06
N ALA A 323 0.27 -1.51 -15.24
CA ALA A 323 0.03 -0.47 -14.26
C ALA A 323 1.02 -0.60 -13.08
N ASP A 324 0.93 0.28 -12.09
CA ASP A 324 1.79 0.19 -10.89
C ASP A 324 1.36 -0.93 -9.93
N GLU A 325 0.21 -1.53 -10.14
CA GLU A 325 -0.33 -2.60 -9.32
C GLU A 325 0.28 -3.94 -9.72
N ILE A 326 1.25 -4.38 -8.93
CA ILE A 326 1.95 -5.67 -9.11
C ILE A 326 1.97 -6.44 -7.80
N VAL A 327 1.77 -7.75 -7.86
CA VAL A 327 1.66 -8.63 -6.71
C VAL A 327 2.45 -9.90 -6.95
N THR A 328 3.20 -10.36 -5.96
CA THR A 328 3.86 -11.66 -5.96
C THR A 328 3.06 -12.68 -5.16
N VAL A 329 3.06 -13.90 -5.67
CA VAL A 329 2.47 -15.06 -5.01
C VAL A 329 3.49 -16.19 -5.00
N THR A 330 3.58 -16.91 -3.87
CA THR A 330 4.36 -18.15 -3.80
C THR A 330 3.41 -19.33 -3.97
N THR A 331 3.67 -20.18 -4.95
CA THR A 331 2.86 -21.36 -5.25
C THR A 331 3.05 -22.46 -4.21
N ALA A 332 2.19 -23.49 -4.21
CA ALA A 332 2.35 -24.67 -3.36
C ALA A 332 3.66 -25.44 -3.64
N ARG A 333 4.27 -25.24 -4.82
CA ARG A 333 5.60 -25.79 -5.15
C ARG A 333 6.76 -24.92 -4.64
N GLY A 334 6.42 -23.78 -4.01
CA GLY A 334 7.41 -22.81 -3.55
C GLY A 334 8.03 -21.97 -4.67
N GLU A 335 7.40 -21.87 -5.82
CA GLU A 335 7.83 -21.02 -6.92
C GLU A 335 7.21 -19.63 -6.77
N VAL A 336 7.98 -18.58 -7.04
CA VAL A 336 7.48 -17.20 -7.04
C VAL A 336 6.89 -16.90 -8.42
N GLU A 337 5.67 -16.39 -8.42
CA GLU A 337 4.98 -15.86 -9.58
C GLU A 337 4.67 -14.38 -9.38
N LEU A 338 4.64 -13.63 -10.47
CA LEU A 338 4.25 -12.23 -10.49
C LEU A 338 2.95 -12.06 -11.26
N TYR A 339 2.05 -11.28 -10.69
CA TYR A 339 0.82 -10.84 -11.33
C TYR A 339 0.78 -9.32 -11.39
N ALA A 340 0.34 -8.78 -12.50
CA ALA A 340 0.22 -7.35 -12.69
C ALA A 340 -1.04 -7.01 -13.48
N ARG A 341 -1.71 -5.92 -13.11
CA ARG A 341 -2.78 -5.38 -13.91
C ARG A 341 -2.20 -4.75 -15.19
N ALA A 342 -2.76 -5.06 -16.35
CA ALA A 342 -2.37 -4.42 -17.60
C ALA A 342 -2.65 -2.91 -17.53
N ARG A 343 -1.81 -2.12 -18.23
CA ARG A 343 -1.96 -0.65 -18.24
C ARG A 343 -3.19 -0.19 -19.01
N ASP A 344 -3.42 -0.80 -20.14
CA ASP A 344 -4.38 -0.32 -21.14
C ASP A 344 -5.69 -1.14 -21.10
N SER A 345 -5.86 -1.99 -20.08
CA SER A 345 -7.07 -2.80 -19.85
C SER A 345 -7.19 -3.23 -18.39
N ALA A 346 -8.33 -3.82 -18.04
CA ALA A 346 -8.52 -4.44 -16.72
C ALA A 346 -7.92 -5.85 -16.59
N ALA A 347 -7.30 -6.40 -17.66
CA ALA A 347 -6.75 -7.75 -17.65
C ALA A 347 -5.56 -7.87 -16.68
N VAL A 348 -5.36 -9.08 -16.17
CA VAL A 348 -4.18 -9.45 -15.37
C VAL A 348 -3.21 -10.24 -16.24
N VAL A 349 -1.94 -9.92 -16.13
CA VAL A 349 -0.82 -10.63 -16.78
C VAL A 349 -0.02 -11.32 -15.68
N ARG A 350 0.34 -12.58 -15.92
CA ARG A 350 1.16 -13.41 -15.04
C ARG A 350 2.55 -13.61 -15.64
N TRP A 351 3.59 -13.55 -14.81
CA TRP A 351 4.92 -14.06 -15.11
C TRP A 351 5.27 -15.19 -14.17
N HIS A 352 5.69 -16.30 -14.74
CA HIS A 352 6.07 -17.49 -14.01
C HIS A 352 7.35 -18.12 -14.57
N ARG A 353 7.98 -19.00 -13.82
CA ARG A 353 9.14 -19.79 -14.26
C ARG A 353 8.84 -21.27 -14.07
N THR A 354 9.42 -22.10 -14.91
CA THR A 354 9.40 -23.55 -14.73
C THR A 354 10.72 -23.99 -14.10
N GLY A 355 10.70 -24.25 -12.78
CA GLY A 355 11.85 -24.69 -12.02
C GLY A 355 12.89 -23.62 -11.68
N ALA A 356 13.84 -23.97 -10.84
CA ALA A 356 14.96 -23.11 -10.46
C ALA A 356 15.83 -22.81 -11.68
N GLY A 357 16.04 -21.52 -11.97
CA GLY A 357 16.83 -21.09 -13.15
C GLY A 357 16.08 -21.07 -14.47
N GLY A 358 14.78 -21.41 -14.51
CA GLY A 358 13.94 -21.30 -15.69
C GLY A 358 13.78 -19.85 -16.20
N VAL A 359 13.45 -19.72 -17.48
CA VAL A 359 13.16 -18.42 -18.09
C VAL A 359 11.78 -17.93 -17.64
N TRP A 360 11.66 -16.63 -17.40
CA TRP A 360 10.37 -15.99 -17.12
C TRP A 360 9.49 -16.03 -18.36
N THR A 361 8.30 -16.57 -18.22
CA THR A 361 7.30 -16.70 -19.29
C THR A 361 6.09 -15.85 -18.93
N GLU A 362 5.61 -15.07 -19.88
CA GLU A 362 4.40 -14.27 -19.77
C GLU A 362 3.16 -15.09 -20.13
N ASP A 363 2.10 -14.97 -19.33
CA ASP A 363 0.79 -15.58 -19.55
C ASP A 363 -0.29 -14.49 -19.43
N ARG A 364 -1.10 -14.33 -20.46
CA ARG A 364 -2.21 -13.35 -20.57
C ARG A 364 -3.59 -14.00 -20.44
N THR A 365 -3.64 -15.27 -20.06
CA THR A 365 -4.89 -16.03 -19.99
C THR A 365 -5.53 -16.00 -18.61
N VAL A 366 -5.04 -15.16 -17.69
CA VAL A 366 -5.60 -15.02 -16.33
C VAL A 366 -6.98 -14.39 -16.41
N PRO A 367 -8.04 -15.09 -15.97
CA PRO A 367 -9.43 -14.65 -16.15
C PRO A 367 -9.87 -13.69 -15.02
N LEU A 368 -9.11 -12.62 -14.82
CA LEU A 368 -9.36 -11.60 -13.81
C LEU A 368 -9.49 -10.22 -14.44
N SER A 369 -10.44 -9.45 -13.95
CA SER A 369 -10.61 -8.01 -14.26
C SER A 369 -10.72 -7.23 -12.95
N PRO A 370 -9.59 -7.01 -12.25
CA PRO A 370 -9.60 -6.40 -10.94
C PRO A 370 -9.94 -4.91 -10.98
N ALA A 371 -10.75 -4.47 -10.03
CA ALA A 371 -10.89 -3.06 -9.71
C ALA A 371 -9.50 -2.50 -9.33
N PRO A 372 -9.15 -1.28 -9.75
CA PRO A 372 -7.85 -0.67 -9.45
C PRO A 372 -7.53 -0.65 -7.95
N GLY A 373 -6.32 -1.06 -7.57
CA GLY A 373 -5.86 -1.08 -6.18
C GLY A 373 -6.41 -2.25 -5.34
N SER A 374 -7.03 -3.26 -5.96
CA SER A 374 -7.65 -4.38 -5.26
C SER A 374 -6.89 -5.71 -5.37
N LEU A 375 -5.94 -5.82 -6.29
CA LEU A 375 -5.20 -7.06 -6.51
C LEU A 375 -4.27 -7.34 -5.32
N ALA A 376 -4.35 -8.54 -4.75
CA ALA A 376 -3.55 -8.97 -3.60
C ALA A 376 -3.24 -10.47 -3.67
N ALA A 377 -2.19 -10.89 -2.95
CA ALA A 377 -1.94 -12.29 -2.70
C ALA A 377 -3.02 -12.85 -1.75
N GLY A 378 -3.52 -14.01 -2.05
CA GLY A 378 -4.46 -14.73 -1.19
C GLY A 378 -3.77 -15.46 -0.03
N PRO A 379 -4.56 -15.95 0.94
CA PRO A 379 -4.02 -16.62 2.11
C PRO A 379 -3.47 -18.03 1.82
N GLU A 380 -3.92 -18.67 0.76
CA GLU A 380 -3.46 -19.98 0.35
C GLU A 380 -2.37 -19.86 -0.73
N PRO A 381 -1.38 -20.78 -0.75
CA PRO A 381 -0.32 -20.75 -1.76
C PRO A 381 -0.88 -20.73 -3.19
N GLY A 382 -0.39 -19.83 -4.01
CA GLY A 382 -0.81 -19.71 -5.42
C GLY A 382 -2.13 -18.98 -5.64
N THR A 383 -2.82 -18.51 -4.60
CA THR A 383 -4.10 -17.82 -4.75
C THR A 383 -3.93 -16.30 -4.89
N LEU A 384 -4.85 -15.69 -5.63
CA LEU A 384 -5.03 -14.26 -5.76
C LEU A 384 -6.38 -13.85 -5.19
N LEU A 385 -6.40 -12.68 -4.61
CA LEU A 385 -7.60 -11.94 -4.22
C LEU A 385 -7.68 -10.67 -5.05
N SER A 386 -8.88 -10.32 -5.48
CA SER A 386 -9.17 -9.06 -6.15
C SER A 386 -10.62 -8.67 -5.90
N ARG A 387 -10.99 -7.44 -6.23
CA ARG A 387 -12.39 -7.07 -6.41
C ARG A 387 -12.70 -7.03 -7.90
N ASP A 388 -13.85 -7.56 -8.27
CA ASP A 388 -14.32 -7.46 -9.64
C ASP A 388 -14.56 -5.99 -10.02
N LEU A 389 -14.15 -5.60 -11.22
CA LEU A 389 -14.24 -4.23 -11.71
C LEU A 389 -15.67 -3.68 -11.76
N HIS A 390 -16.66 -4.53 -12.05
CA HIS A 390 -18.03 -4.12 -12.31
C HIS A 390 -18.91 -4.26 -11.07
N THR A 391 -18.77 -5.38 -10.34
CA THR A 391 -19.60 -5.68 -9.16
C THR A 391 -19.00 -5.18 -7.86
N ASN A 392 -17.69 -4.88 -7.84
CA ASN A 392 -16.88 -4.59 -6.66
C ASN A 392 -16.86 -5.74 -5.63
N GLU A 393 -17.33 -6.93 -5.98
CA GLU A 393 -17.27 -8.10 -5.11
C GLU A 393 -15.83 -8.61 -4.98
N PRO A 394 -15.38 -8.96 -3.76
CA PRO A 394 -14.17 -9.73 -3.57
C PRO A 394 -14.27 -11.08 -4.27
N CYS A 395 -13.20 -11.43 -4.98
CA CYS A 395 -13.07 -12.69 -5.70
C CYS A 395 -11.78 -13.41 -5.30
N VAL A 396 -11.84 -14.72 -5.26
CA VAL A 396 -10.69 -15.62 -5.12
C VAL A 396 -10.41 -16.30 -6.45
N TRP A 397 -9.14 -16.37 -6.83
CA TRP A 397 -8.70 -17.10 -8.01
C TRP A 397 -7.36 -17.79 -7.77
N GLN A 398 -7.16 -18.92 -8.45
CA GLN A 398 -5.87 -19.63 -8.53
C GLN A 398 -5.70 -20.27 -9.90
N PRO A 399 -4.46 -20.57 -10.33
CA PRO A 399 -4.20 -21.32 -11.55
C PRO A 399 -4.97 -22.63 -11.59
N GLY A 400 -5.71 -22.85 -12.68
CA GLY A 400 -6.61 -23.99 -12.83
C GLY A 400 -8.09 -23.68 -12.63
N PHE A 401 -8.43 -22.55 -12.02
CA PHE A 401 -9.82 -22.07 -12.01
C PHE A 401 -10.13 -21.39 -13.34
N GLY A 402 -11.21 -21.79 -13.99
CA GLY A 402 -11.66 -21.21 -15.26
C GLY A 402 -12.16 -19.77 -15.13
N SER A 403 -12.56 -19.37 -13.92
CA SER A 403 -13.02 -18.02 -13.59
C SER A 403 -12.69 -17.66 -12.14
N ALA A 404 -12.73 -16.38 -11.83
CA ALA A 404 -12.72 -15.92 -10.45
C ALA A 404 -14.01 -16.32 -9.72
N LEU A 405 -13.90 -16.71 -8.45
CA LEU A 405 -15.03 -17.08 -7.61
C LEU A 405 -15.38 -15.90 -6.68
N PRO A 406 -16.58 -15.31 -6.81
CA PRO A 406 -17.01 -14.26 -5.92
C PRO A 406 -17.26 -14.81 -4.51
N VAL A 407 -16.89 -14.02 -3.49
CA VAL A 407 -17.04 -14.39 -2.08
C VAL A 407 -17.93 -13.41 -1.30
N GLY A 408 -18.69 -12.58 -2.00
CA GLY A 408 -19.59 -11.58 -1.42
C GLY A 408 -18.85 -10.39 -0.77
N GLY A 409 -19.58 -9.43 -0.25
CA GLY A 409 -18.99 -8.27 0.46
C GLY A 409 -18.56 -7.13 -0.47
N ALA A 410 -19.44 -6.77 -1.43
CA ALA A 410 -19.23 -5.67 -2.38
C ALA A 410 -19.16 -4.27 -1.75
N ASP A 411 -19.57 -4.13 -0.50
CA ASP A 411 -19.73 -2.87 0.24
C ASP A 411 -18.41 -2.26 0.77
N GLY A 412 -17.26 -2.90 0.50
CA GLY A 412 -15.95 -2.43 0.93
C GLY A 412 -15.13 -1.81 -0.19
N ALA A 413 -13.92 -1.37 0.15
CA ALA A 413 -12.95 -0.82 -0.78
C ALA A 413 -11.54 -1.36 -0.50
N GLY A 414 -10.64 -1.26 -1.51
CA GLY A 414 -9.25 -1.70 -1.41
C GLY A 414 -9.09 -3.24 -1.47
N PRO A 415 -7.87 -3.72 -1.25
CA PRO A 415 -7.56 -5.13 -1.32
C PRO A 415 -8.23 -5.93 -0.20
N VAL A 416 -8.30 -7.24 -0.39
CA VAL A 416 -8.65 -8.23 0.64
C VAL A 416 -7.39 -9.02 0.95
N THR A 417 -7.20 -9.41 2.20
CA THR A 417 -6.09 -10.28 2.61
C THR A 417 -6.61 -11.33 3.58
N GLY A 418 -5.74 -12.20 4.09
CA GLY A 418 -6.19 -13.21 5.05
C GLY A 418 -5.08 -14.14 5.51
N ALA A 419 -5.48 -15.18 6.19
CA ALA A 419 -4.63 -16.27 6.66
C ALA A 419 -5.33 -17.63 6.44
N SER A 420 -4.55 -18.66 6.17
CA SER A 420 -5.05 -20.03 5.94
C SER A 420 -4.57 -20.99 7.02
N GLY A 421 -5.05 -22.25 6.95
CA GLY A 421 -4.66 -23.29 7.90
C GLY A 421 -5.33 -23.17 9.27
N ILE A 422 -6.41 -22.40 9.39
CA ILE A 422 -7.06 -22.12 10.66
C ILE A 422 -8.01 -23.27 11.01
N ALA A 423 -7.65 -24.04 12.02
CA ALA A 423 -8.53 -25.10 12.54
C ALA A 423 -9.70 -24.50 13.31
N ALA A 424 -10.93 -24.91 13.00
CA ALA A 424 -12.13 -24.51 13.72
C ALA A 424 -13.19 -25.62 13.61
N GLU A 425 -13.74 -26.05 14.75
CA GLU A 425 -14.87 -27.00 14.81
C GLU A 425 -14.68 -28.25 13.94
N GLY A 426 -13.46 -28.78 13.88
CA GLY A 426 -13.11 -29.98 13.09
C GLY A 426 -12.83 -29.75 11.60
N TRP A 427 -12.87 -28.52 11.14
CA TRP A 427 -12.54 -28.12 9.77
C TRP A 427 -11.32 -27.22 9.72
N THR A 428 -10.74 -27.06 8.53
CA THR A 428 -9.69 -26.08 8.26
C THR A 428 -10.25 -24.98 7.36
N TYR A 429 -9.97 -23.74 7.73
CA TYR A 429 -10.49 -22.54 7.06
C TYR A 429 -9.37 -21.64 6.54
N SER A 430 -9.72 -20.92 5.50
CA SER A 430 -9.06 -19.69 5.07
C SER A 430 -9.92 -18.51 5.50
N ALA A 431 -9.38 -17.70 6.42
CA ALA A 431 -10.04 -16.48 6.86
C ALA A 431 -9.56 -15.30 6.04
N LEU A 432 -10.49 -14.40 5.75
CA LEU A 432 -10.29 -13.19 4.96
C LEU A 432 -10.57 -11.96 5.82
N VAL A 433 -9.83 -10.88 5.59
CA VAL A 433 -10.05 -9.59 6.23
C VAL A 433 -10.05 -8.47 5.18
N ARG A 434 -10.94 -7.51 5.34
CA ARG A 434 -11.10 -6.36 4.46
C ARG A 434 -11.54 -5.11 5.21
N SER A 435 -11.43 -3.97 4.57
CA SER A 435 -12.13 -2.77 5.02
C SER A 435 -13.60 -2.83 4.58
N GLY A 436 -14.49 -2.64 5.53
CA GLY A 436 -15.92 -2.47 5.31
C GLY A 436 -16.32 -1.02 5.15
N PRO A 437 -17.62 -0.73 5.14
CA PRO A 437 -18.16 0.63 5.10
C PRO A 437 -17.61 1.49 6.24
N GLY A 438 -17.17 2.72 5.92
CA GLY A 438 -16.59 3.63 6.93
C GLY A 438 -15.26 3.14 7.52
N GLY A 439 -14.53 2.27 6.81
CA GLY A 439 -13.21 1.79 7.21
C GLY A 439 -13.23 0.79 8.36
N THR A 440 -14.36 0.13 8.65
CA THR A 440 -14.45 -0.90 9.69
C THR A 440 -13.68 -2.16 9.29
N CYS A 441 -13.21 -2.91 10.28
CA CYS A 441 -12.57 -4.21 10.09
C CYS A 441 -13.65 -5.28 9.92
N VAL A 442 -13.70 -5.91 8.74
CA VAL A 442 -14.67 -6.96 8.41
C VAL A 442 -13.92 -8.25 8.16
N VAL A 443 -14.35 -9.33 8.79
CA VAL A 443 -13.74 -10.67 8.70
C VAL A 443 -14.74 -11.66 8.14
N GLY A 444 -14.26 -12.57 7.31
CA GLY A 444 -15.04 -13.70 6.81
C GLY A 444 -14.17 -14.95 6.67
N ALA A 445 -14.76 -16.09 6.39
CA ALA A 445 -14.02 -17.31 6.16
C ALA A 445 -14.74 -18.27 5.21
N HIS A 446 -13.98 -19.10 4.51
CA HIS A 446 -14.45 -20.25 3.74
C HIS A 446 -13.64 -21.49 4.10
N ALA A 447 -14.18 -22.68 3.81
CA ALA A 447 -13.40 -23.91 3.97
C ALA A 447 -12.14 -23.85 3.08
N GLN A 448 -10.99 -24.23 3.62
CA GLN A 448 -9.71 -24.15 2.92
C GLN A 448 -9.76 -24.97 1.61
N GLY A 449 -9.27 -24.36 0.52
CA GLY A 449 -9.34 -24.93 -0.82
C GLY A 449 -10.74 -24.91 -1.46
N ARG A 450 -11.76 -24.38 -0.78
CA ARG A 450 -13.15 -24.42 -1.21
C ARG A 450 -13.84 -23.04 -1.10
N PRO A 451 -13.33 -22.01 -1.81
CA PRO A 451 -13.98 -20.70 -1.80
C PRO A 451 -15.41 -20.71 -2.37
N ASP A 452 -15.77 -21.75 -3.13
CA ASP A 452 -17.12 -22.02 -3.63
C ASP A 452 -18.15 -22.33 -2.54
N THR A 453 -17.71 -22.61 -1.31
CA THR A 453 -18.63 -22.79 -0.17
C THR A 453 -19.26 -21.49 0.33
N GLY A 454 -18.80 -20.34 -0.22
CA GLY A 454 -19.23 -19.03 0.18
C GLY A 454 -18.50 -18.51 1.42
N VAL A 455 -18.62 -17.20 1.64
CA VAL A 455 -18.06 -16.51 2.80
C VAL A 455 -19.17 -15.75 3.51
N TRP A 456 -19.27 -15.93 4.82
CA TRP A 456 -20.04 -15.01 5.66
C TRP A 456 -19.09 -13.91 6.14
N TRP A 457 -19.61 -12.69 6.30
CA TRP A 457 -18.82 -11.53 6.69
C TRP A 457 -19.36 -10.90 7.97
N ASP A 458 -18.50 -10.74 8.97
CA ASP A 458 -18.80 -10.12 10.25
C ASP A 458 -18.04 -8.79 10.39
N ASP A 459 -18.75 -7.71 10.73
CA ASP A 459 -18.17 -6.42 11.03
C ASP A 459 -17.76 -6.36 12.51
N LEU A 460 -16.46 -6.25 12.75
CA LEU A 460 -15.88 -6.20 14.09
C LEU A 460 -15.75 -4.77 14.64
N GLY A 461 -16.24 -3.76 13.95
CA GLY A 461 -16.45 -2.39 14.40
C GLY A 461 -15.20 -1.49 14.53
N ALA A 462 -13.98 -2.04 14.61
CA ALA A 462 -12.78 -1.22 14.68
C ALA A 462 -12.54 -0.50 13.34
N ARG A 463 -12.31 0.80 13.39
CA ARG A 463 -12.08 1.61 12.19
C ARG A 463 -10.61 1.89 11.97
N SER A 464 -10.19 1.79 10.72
CA SER A 464 -8.81 2.05 10.29
C SER A 464 -8.78 2.78 8.95
N PRO A 465 -7.99 3.84 8.81
CA PRO A 465 -7.71 4.44 7.50
C PRO A 465 -6.77 3.59 6.65
N ARG A 466 -6.24 2.51 7.23
CA ARG A 466 -5.35 1.54 6.58
C ARG A 466 -6.05 0.20 6.49
N MET A 467 -5.59 -0.65 5.56
CA MET A 467 -6.04 -2.03 5.49
C MET A 467 -5.83 -2.73 6.83
N PRO A 468 -6.85 -3.40 7.39
CA PRO A 468 -6.64 -4.30 8.49
C PRO A 468 -5.72 -5.46 8.08
N ALA A 469 -4.99 -6.01 9.03
CA ALA A 469 -4.13 -7.17 8.80
C ALA A 469 -4.56 -8.35 9.66
N MET A 470 -4.25 -9.55 9.17
CA MET A 470 -4.51 -10.81 9.86
C MET A 470 -3.26 -11.69 9.79
N VAL A 471 -2.94 -12.34 10.89
CA VAL A 471 -1.91 -13.39 10.96
C VAL A 471 -2.47 -14.61 11.69
N HIS A 472 -2.21 -15.78 11.13
CA HIS A 472 -2.31 -17.07 11.81
C HIS A 472 -0.89 -17.48 12.21
N ASP A 473 -0.62 -17.52 13.50
CA ASP A 473 0.70 -17.82 14.03
C ASP A 473 0.92 -19.35 14.18
N ARG A 474 2.16 -19.73 14.41
CA ARG A 474 2.55 -21.14 14.56
C ARG A 474 1.97 -21.84 15.78
N THR A 475 1.39 -21.12 16.73
CA THR A 475 0.70 -21.69 17.91
C THR A 475 -0.78 -21.97 17.65
N GLY A 476 -1.28 -21.63 16.45
CA GLY A 476 -2.69 -21.74 16.07
C GLY A 476 -3.52 -20.52 16.46
N GLY A 477 -2.90 -19.49 17.00
CA GLY A 477 -3.53 -18.21 17.30
C GLY A 477 -3.83 -17.40 16.04
N VAL A 478 -4.95 -16.69 16.00
CA VAL A 478 -5.26 -15.73 14.93
C VAL A 478 -5.36 -14.35 15.55
N THR A 479 -4.55 -13.43 15.04
CA THR A 479 -4.52 -12.03 15.47
C THR A 479 -4.93 -11.12 14.33
N LEU A 480 -5.88 -10.24 14.62
CA LEU A 480 -6.26 -9.10 13.78
C LEU A 480 -5.56 -7.84 14.28
N ALA A 481 -5.19 -6.96 13.37
CA ALA A 481 -4.64 -5.66 13.71
C ALA A 481 -5.21 -4.56 12.82
N THR A 482 -5.46 -3.41 13.43
CA THR A 482 -5.82 -2.15 12.78
C THR A 482 -4.98 -1.01 13.36
N VAL A 483 -4.81 0.07 12.59
CA VAL A 483 -4.14 1.28 13.08
C VAL A 483 -5.04 2.47 12.82
N ASP A 484 -5.35 3.23 13.86
CA ASP A 484 -6.18 4.42 13.72
C ASP A 484 -5.41 5.59 13.07
N ALA A 485 -6.11 6.68 12.79
CA ALA A 485 -5.50 7.85 12.17
C ALA A 485 -4.44 8.54 13.05
N ALA A 486 -4.48 8.34 14.37
CA ALA A 486 -3.46 8.84 15.30
C ALA A 486 -2.22 7.94 15.38
N GLY A 487 -2.19 6.83 14.65
CA GLY A 487 -1.09 5.88 14.67
C GLY A 487 -1.13 4.91 15.85
N ARG A 488 -2.26 4.77 16.53
CA ARG A 488 -2.41 3.80 17.61
C ARG A 488 -2.78 2.44 17.04
N LEU A 489 -2.02 1.43 17.42
CA LEU A 489 -2.29 0.05 17.04
C LEU A 489 -3.44 -0.50 17.92
N SER A 490 -4.39 -1.17 17.29
CA SER A 490 -5.41 -1.95 17.97
C SER A 490 -5.33 -3.39 17.50
N VAL A 491 -5.38 -4.33 18.43
CA VAL A 491 -5.30 -5.76 18.15
C VAL A 491 -6.48 -6.50 18.78
N ALA A 492 -6.94 -7.55 18.09
CA ALA A 492 -7.93 -8.49 18.60
C ALA A 492 -7.47 -9.92 18.32
N ASN A 493 -7.44 -10.76 19.35
CA ASN A 493 -7.06 -12.16 19.23
C ASN A 493 -8.30 -13.03 19.14
N ARG A 494 -8.21 -14.14 18.39
CA ARG A 494 -9.21 -15.19 18.40
C ARG A 494 -9.38 -15.74 19.82
N GLN A 495 -10.64 -15.91 20.23
CA GLN A 495 -10.95 -16.30 21.63
C GLN A 495 -10.58 -17.77 21.96
N SER A 496 -10.68 -18.66 21.00
CA SER A 496 -10.38 -20.08 21.19
C SER A 496 -9.68 -20.67 19.97
N PRO A 497 -8.48 -21.26 20.11
CA PRO A 497 -7.73 -21.80 18.98
C PRO A 497 -8.45 -22.88 18.17
N ASN A 498 -9.33 -23.65 18.81
CA ASN A 498 -10.06 -24.76 18.17
C ASN A 498 -11.59 -24.57 18.12
N GLY A 499 -12.09 -23.47 18.69
CA GLY A 499 -13.53 -23.13 18.65
C GLY A 499 -13.91 -22.40 17.38
N ALA A 500 -15.05 -21.75 17.40
CA ALA A 500 -15.49 -20.87 16.31
C ALA A 500 -14.49 -19.74 16.03
N LEU A 501 -14.54 -19.17 14.83
CA LEU A 501 -13.70 -18.03 14.43
C LEU A 501 -14.30 -16.73 15.01
N THR A 502 -14.28 -16.61 16.33
CA THR A 502 -14.74 -15.45 17.07
C THR A 502 -13.56 -14.70 17.69
N PHE A 503 -13.64 -13.38 17.68
CA PHE A 503 -12.58 -12.50 18.18
C PHE A 503 -12.98 -11.83 19.50
N GLY A 504 -12.00 -11.57 20.36
CA GLY A 504 -12.18 -10.81 21.58
C GLY A 504 -12.35 -9.32 21.31
N SER A 505 -12.47 -8.55 22.38
CA SER A 505 -12.49 -7.09 22.29
C SER A 505 -11.17 -6.54 21.76
N TRP A 506 -11.25 -5.39 21.08
CA TRP A 506 -10.08 -4.67 20.62
C TRP A 506 -9.29 -4.06 21.76
N HIS A 507 -7.99 -4.30 21.78
CA HIS A 507 -7.03 -3.66 22.70
C HIS A 507 -6.25 -2.60 21.93
N THR A 508 -6.44 -1.33 22.30
CA THR A 508 -5.72 -0.20 21.70
C THR A 508 -4.50 0.14 22.54
N LEU A 509 -3.35 0.35 21.91
CA LEU A 509 -2.04 0.61 22.50
C LEU A 509 -1.67 2.07 22.43
#